data_645c26608f10201bd4ccc50d9b260255
#
_entry.id   645c26608f10201bd4ccc50d9b260255
#
_cell.length_a   1.000
_cell.length_b   1.000
_cell.length_c   1.000
_cell.angle_alpha   90.00
_cell.angle_beta   90.00
_cell.angle_gamma   90.00
#
_symmetry.space_group_name_H-M   'P 1'
#
loop_
_entity.id
_entity.type
_entity.pdbx_description
1 polymer ?
#
loop_
_entity_poly.entity_id
_entity_poly.type
_entity_poly.pdbx_seq_one_letter_code
_entity_poly.pdbx_strand_id
1 'polypeptide(L)'
;MRRLTVVTTLSLAAPTILLLTACGEQRAPSEPRATTPSVALSREDAGPKHIAAIVAHDSCDPESFDAALQDPNACVKHGSTTFPAFIAELTATKVVRDWRFTPDQSTARLGVDMLGNNVGGEEHTFTPVKQFGGGIIPPLNLLSGNLVPAPECGNLEEDDMVPSGGKYLIEAEELAEVVDGSGIARVQCCIHPWMRTEVRMQR
;
A
#
# COMPACT_ATOMS: atom_id res chain seq x y z
N MET A 1 22.32 -36.37 25.62
CA MET A 1 23.79 -36.59 25.49
C MET A 1 24.31 -35.84 24.29
N ARG A 2 25.43 -35.16 24.50
CA ARG A 2 26.33 -34.45 23.56
C ARG A 2 25.94 -33.07 23.08
N ARG A 3 26.60 -32.16 23.75
CA ARG A 3 27.01 -30.79 23.43
C ARG A 3 27.86 -30.75 22.16
N LEU A 4 27.74 -29.72 21.37
CA LEU A 4 28.93 -29.14 20.72
C LEU A 4 28.76 -27.63 20.66
N THR A 5 29.62 -26.98 21.42
CA THR A 5 29.99 -25.58 21.44
C THR A 5 31.06 -25.36 20.40
N VAL A 6 30.94 -24.36 19.54
CA VAL A 6 32.08 -23.80 18.82
C VAL A 6 32.04 -22.28 18.96
N VAL A 7 33.04 -21.79 19.65
CA VAL A 7 33.46 -20.41 19.79
C VAL A 7 34.66 -20.21 18.85
N THR A 8 34.70 -19.16 18.09
CA THR A 8 35.99 -18.59 17.55
C THR A 8 35.75 -17.11 17.22
N THR A 9 36.18 -16.23 18.04
CA THR A 9 37.34 -15.30 18.06
C THR A 9 37.52 -14.41 16.82
N LEU A 10 37.33 -13.14 17.04
CA LEU A 10 38.24 -11.99 17.06
C LEU A 10 39.16 -11.80 15.85
N SER A 11 39.08 -10.66 15.18
CA SER A 11 40.24 -9.87 14.78
C SER A 11 39.89 -8.41 14.53
N LEU A 12 40.49 -7.56 15.34
CA LEU A 12 40.70 -6.13 15.14
C LEU A 12 41.75 -5.90 14.04
N ALA A 13 41.53 -4.88 13.22
CA ALA A 13 42.65 -4.13 12.62
C ALA A 13 42.19 -2.73 12.22
N ALA A 14 42.59 -1.74 12.95
CA ALA A 14 42.78 -0.37 12.47
C ALA A 14 44.21 -0.24 11.90
N PRO A 15 44.47 0.62 10.94
CA PRO A 15 45.40 1.69 11.19
C PRO A 15 45.01 3.08 10.63
N THR A 16 45.35 3.97 11.36
CA THR A 16 45.75 5.34 11.51
C THR A 16 46.52 5.98 10.31
N ILE A 17 46.18 7.29 10.09
CA ILE A 17 47.04 8.45 9.75
C ILE A 17 47.51 8.61 8.30
N LEU A 18 47.23 9.78 7.70
CA LEU A 18 48.21 10.87 7.57
C LEU A 18 47.56 12.19 7.06
N LEU A 19 47.78 13.23 7.84
CA LEU A 19 47.63 14.64 7.45
C LEU A 19 48.75 15.04 6.47
N LEU A 20 48.39 15.80 5.44
CA LEU A 20 49.35 16.70 4.77
C LEU A 20 48.61 17.98 4.35
N THR A 21 48.97 19.04 5.05
CA THR A 21 48.76 20.45 4.71
C THR A 21 49.67 20.87 3.58
N ALA A 22 49.14 21.56 2.58
CA ALA A 22 49.97 22.45 1.75
C ALA A 22 49.13 23.63 1.27
N CYS A 23 49.43 24.80 1.80
CA CYS A 23 49.07 26.11 1.24
C CYS A 23 49.75 26.32 -0.10
N GLY A 24 49.04 26.86 -1.07
CA GLY A 24 49.63 27.29 -2.34
C GLY A 24 48.65 28.25 -3.02
N GLU A 25 48.80 29.54 -2.68
CA GLU A 25 48.14 30.66 -3.32
C GLU A 25 48.85 30.96 -4.66
N GLN A 26 48.12 30.74 -5.78
CA GLN A 26 48.54 31.26 -7.08
C GLN A 26 47.37 31.88 -7.81
N ARG A 27 47.48 33.22 -7.90
CA ARG A 27 46.61 34.10 -8.68
C ARG A 27 47.01 33.94 -10.16
N ALA A 28 46.08 33.59 -11.02
CA ALA A 28 46.24 33.59 -12.48
C ALA A 28 45.12 34.43 -13.15
N PRO A 29 45.36 34.92 -14.37
CA PRO A 29 44.75 36.15 -14.88
C PRO A 29 43.35 35.91 -15.49
N SER A 30 42.61 37.01 -15.55
CA SER A 30 41.23 37.13 -16.09
C SER A 30 41.18 36.73 -17.58
N GLU A 31 40.43 35.70 -17.91
CA GLU A 31 39.98 35.46 -19.29
C GLU A 31 38.56 35.98 -19.51
N PRO A 32 38.21 36.35 -20.76
CA PRO A 32 36.95 37.05 -21.04
C PRO A 32 35.77 36.11 -20.94
N ARG A 33 34.78 36.57 -20.22
CA ARG A 33 33.46 35.93 -19.95
C ARG A 33 32.71 35.68 -21.25
N ALA A 34 32.73 34.45 -21.73
CA ALA A 34 31.78 33.99 -22.73
C ALA A 34 30.39 33.95 -22.14
N THR A 35 29.52 34.79 -22.60
CA THR A 35 28.08 34.75 -22.28
C THR A 35 27.45 33.55 -22.99
N THR A 36 27.37 32.41 -22.32
CA THR A 36 26.48 31.30 -22.68
C THR A 36 25.05 31.72 -22.39
N PRO A 37 24.11 31.58 -23.36
CA PRO A 37 22.71 31.82 -23.04
C PRO A 37 22.27 30.76 -22.02
N SER A 38 21.92 31.22 -20.81
CA SER A 38 21.19 30.42 -19.85
C SER A 38 19.87 30.05 -20.50
N VAL A 39 19.74 28.84 -20.99
CA VAL A 39 18.44 28.22 -21.20
C VAL A 39 17.85 28.05 -19.81
N ALA A 40 17.01 28.97 -19.41
CA ALA A 40 16.12 28.80 -18.29
C ALA A 40 15.22 27.61 -18.63
N LEU A 41 15.61 26.41 -18.18
CA LEU A 41 14.66 25.31 -18.03
C LEU A 41 13.60 25.84 -17.08
N SER A 42 12.47 26.22 -17.64
CA SER A 42 11.24 26.46 -16.91
C SER A 42 11.01 25.21 -16.07
N ARG A 43 11.36 25.26 -14.78
CA ARG A 43 10.79 24.35 -13.81
C ARG A 43 9.30 24.63 -13.87
N GLU A 44 8.58 23.79 -14.60
CA GLU A 44 7.14 23.70 -14.42
C GLU A 44 6.94 23.47 -12.91
N ASP A 45 6.26 24.41 -12.32
CA ASP A 45 5.80 24.39 -10.94
C ASP A 45 4.95 23.13 -10.77
N ALA A 46 5.58 22.02 -10.44
CA ALA A 46 4.88 20.87 -9.92
C ALA A 46 4.42 21.29 -8.51
N GLY A 47 3.27 21.94 -8.44
CA GLY A 47 2.56 22.12 -7.17
C GLY A 47 2.52 20.78 -6.44
N PRO A 48 2.29 20.77 -5.12
CA PRO A 48 2.32 19.56 -4.33
C PRO A 48 1.47 18.49 -5.06
N LYS A 49 2.11 17.40 -5.48
CA LYS A 49 1.41 16.28 -6.10
C LYS A 49 0.45 15.76 -5.03
N HIS A 50 -0.82 16.13 -5.14
CA HIS A 50 -1.84 15.51 -4.32
C HIS A 50 -1.94 14.05 -4.76
N ILE A 51 -1.31 13.19 -3.99
CA ILE A 51 -1.46 11.74 -4.14
C ILE A 51 -2.87 11.42 -3.66
N ALA A 52 -3.70 10.89 -4.56
CA ALA A 52 -5.02 10.40 -4.19
C ALA A 52 -4.87 9.22 -3.21
N ALA A 53 -5.76 9.15 -2.22
CA ALA A 53 -5.68 8.10 -1.22
C ALA A 53 -7.00 7.33 -1.13
N ILE A 54 -6.88 6.03 -0.87
CA ILE A 54 -7.96 5.12 -0.52
C ILE A 54 -7.74 4.74 0.95
N VAL A 55 -8.79 4.82 1.75
CA VAL A 55 -8.73 4.46 3.17
C VAL A 55 -9.60 3.25 3.42
N ALA A 56 -9.01 2.18 3.96
CA ALA A 56 -9.73 1.00 4.42
C ALA A 56 -10.21 1.20 5.86
N HIS A 57 -11.48 0.91 6.08
CA HIS A 57 -12.14 0.96 7.38
C HIS A 57 -12.74 -0.40 7.69
N ASP A 58 -12.72 -0.75 8.96
CA ASP A 58 -13.52 -1.78 9.58
C ASP A 58 -13.82 -1.38 11.04
N SER A 59 -14.65 -2.17 11.72
CA SER A 59 -15.03 -1.94 13.11
C SER A 59 -15.06 -3.27 13.89
N CYS A 60 -14.08 -4.14 13.63
CA CYS A 60 -13.99 -5.45 14.25
C CYS A 60 -13.83 -5.35 15.79
N ASP A 61 -14.48 -6.25 16.51
CA ASP A 61 -14.30 -6.44 17.96
C ASP A 61 -13.23 -7.52 18.20
N PRO A 62 -12.06 -7.18 18.79
CA PRO A 62 -10.94 -8.11 18.94
C PRO A 62 -11.32 -9.42 19.64
N GLU A 63 -12.06 -9.35 20.75
CA GLU A 63 -12.37 -10.54 21.53
C GLU A 63 -13.12 -11.60 20.71
N SER A 64 -14.10 -11.16 19.94
CA SER A 64 -14.93 -12.07 19.16
C SER A 64 -14.28 -12.52 17.84
N PHE A 65 -13.48 -11.65 17.19
CA PHE A 65 -12.77 -11.99 15.95
C PHE A 65 -11.61 -12.94 16.24
N ASP A 66 -10.76 -12.61 17.21
CA ASP A 66 -9.62 -13.44 17.60
C ASP A 66 -10.08 -14.85 18.03
N ALA A 67 -11.16 -14.91 18.80
CA ALA A 67 -11.72 -16.19 19.22
C ALA A 67 -12.29 -17.01 18.04
N ALA A 68 -13.01 -16.37 17.13
CA ALA A 68 -13.64 -17.03 15.99
C ALA A 68 -12.62 -17.51 14.95
N LEU A 69 -11.56 -16.72 14.70
CA LEU A 69 -10.53 -17.01 13.72
C LEU A 69 -9.34 -17.78 14.30
N GLN A 70 -9.31 -17.97 15.63
CA GLN A 70 -8.22 -18.60 16.38
C GLN A 70 -6.86 -17.92 16.12
N ASP A 71 -6.89 -16.61 15.94
CA ASP A 71 -5.73 -15.77 15.72
C ASP A 71 -5.82 -14.54 16.65
N PRO A 72 -4.89 -14.37 17.61
CA PRO A 72 -4.90 -13.26 18.54
C PRO A 72 -4.59 -11.89 17.92
N ASN A 73 -4.33 -11.85 16.63
CA ASN A 73 -4.07 -10.63 15.89
C ASN A 73 -5.06 -10.43 14.72
N ALA A 74 -6.13 -11.22 14.67
CA ALA A 74 -7.13 -11.09 13.62
C ALA A 74 -7.77 -9.70 13.60
N CYS A 75 -7.90 -9.08 14.77
CA CYS A 75 -8.41 -7.71 14.94
C CYS A 75 -7.63 -7.00 16.05
N VAL A 76 -6.84 -5.98 15.71
CA VAL A 76 -5.96 -5.30 16.69
C VAL A 76 -6.47 -3.93 17.15
N LYS A 77 -7.65 -3.50 16.70
CA LYS A 77 -8.32 -2.28 17.16
C LYS A 77 -9.70 -2.57 17.72
N HIS A 78 -10.07 -1.84 18.77
CA HIS A 78 -11.41 -1.95 19.35
C HIS A 78 -12.46 -1.31 18.47
N GLY A 79 -13.23 -2.15 17.78
CA GLY A 79 -14.45 -1.81 17.09
C GLY A 79 -15.68 -2.29 17.86
N SER A 80 -16.86 -2.12 17.29
CA SER A 80 -18.15 -2.45 17.92
C SER A 80 -18.86 -3.64 17.28
N THR A 81 -18.36 -4.14 16.16
CA THR A 81 -18.98 -5.22 15.40
C THR A 81 -18.37 -6.55 15.80
N THR A 82 -19.13 -7.38 16.48
CA THR A 82 -18.71 -8.74 16.84
C THR A 82 -18.68 -9.65 15.61
N PHE A 83 -17.86 -10.70 15.63
CA PHE A 83 -17.78 -11.65 14.51
C PHE A 83 -19.14 -12.28 14.15
N PRO A 84 -20.01 -12.70 15.10
CA PRO A 84 -21.36 -13.15 14.75
C PRO A 84 -22.22 -12.07 14.07
N ALA A 85 -22.11 -10.79 14.49
CA ALA A 85 -22.84 -9.68 13.87
C ALA A 85 -22.33 -9.42 12.45
N PHE A 86 -21.02 -9.45 12.23
CA PHE A 86 -20.38 -9.36 10.93
C PHE A 86 -20.91 -10.43 9.96
N ILE A 87 -20.92 -11.70 10.37
CA ILE A 87 -21.43 -12.81 9.54
C ILE A 87 -22.93 -12.65 9.27
N ALA A 88 -23.71 -12.22 10.27
CA ALA A 88 -25.16 -11.99 10.12
C ALA A 88 -25.45 -10.87 9.09
N GLU A 89 -24.77 -9.73 9.19
CA GLU A 89 -24.91 -8.62 8.25
C GLU A 89 -24.49 -9.05 6.84
N LEU A 90 -23.30 -9.68 6.69
CA LEU A 90 -22.81 -10.16 5.39
C LEU A 90 -23.78 -11.14 4.74
N THR A 91 -24.35 -12.04 5.51
CA THR A 91 -25.32 -13.03 5.01
C THR A 91 -26.60 -12.34 4.50
N ALA A 92 -27.09 -11.37 5.26
CA ALA A 92 -28.35 -10.69 4.97
C ALA A 92 -28.24 -9.67 3.83
N THR A 93 -27.14 -8.93 3.77
CA THR A 93 -27.02 -7.74 2.89
C THR A 93 -25.95 -7.89 1.80
N LYS A 94 -25.13 -8.96 1.84
CA LYS A 94 -24.00 -9.24 0.94
C LYS A 94 -22.82 -8.29 1.10
N VAL A 95 -22.91 -7.36 2.02
CA VAL A 95 -21.86 -6.40 2.41
C VAL A 95 -21.89 -6.22 3.93
N VAL A 96 -20.79 -5.78 4.51
CA VAL A 96 -20.76 -5.26 5.89
C VAL A 96 -20.39 -3.80 5.81
N ARG A 97 -21.27 -2.91 6.27
CA ARG A 97 -21.18 -1.45 6.02
C ARG A 97 -19.91 -0.83 6.59
N ASP A 98 -19.46 -1.31 7.73
CA ASP A 98 -18.28 -0.78 8.38
C ASP A 98 -16.99 -1.23 7.69
N TRP A 99 -17.00 -2.33 6.93
CA TRP A 99 -15.93 -2.78 6.05
C TRP A 99 -16.04 -2.13 4.69
N ARG A 100 -15.36 -1.01 4.51
CA ARG A 100 -15.47 -0.21 3.29
C ARG A 100 -14.18 0.52 2.95
N PHE A 101 -14.02 0.83 1.70
CA PHE A 101 -13.09 1.86 1.23
C PHE A 101 -13.74 3.24 1.24
N THR A 102 -12.96 4.27 1.53
CA THR A 102 -13.34 5.67 1.33
C THR A 102 -12.23 6.41 0.59
N PRO A 103 -12.60 7.23 -0.39
CA PRO A 103 -13.93 7.34 -0.99
C PRO A 103 -14.28 6.09 -1.82
N ASP A 104 -15.56 5.85 -2.07
CA ASP A 104 -16.07 4.81 -2.98
C ASP A 104 -15.83 5.15 -4.45
N GLN A 105 -15.66 6.45 -4.74
CA GLN A 105 -15.25 6.97 -6.04
C GLN A 105 -14.25 8.10 -5.85
N SER A 106 -13.21 8.11 -6.68
CA SER A 106 -12.16 9.13 -6.64
C SER A 106 -11.66 9.48 -8.03
N THR A 107 -10.74 10.42 -8.09
CA THR A 107 -10.05 10.82 -9.33
C THR A 107 -8.56 10.84 -9.08
N ALA A 108 -7.79 10.25 -9.99
CA ALA A 108 -6.34 10.29 -9.97
C ALA A 108 -5.79 10.68 -11.34
N ARG A 109 -4.52 11.07 -11.41
CA ARG A 109 -3.83 11.33 -12.67
C ARG A 109 -3.13 10.08 -13.15
N LEU A 110 -3.17 9.84 -14.46
CA LEU A 110 -2.34 8.80 -15.09
C LEU A 110 -0.85 9.03 -14.81
N GLY A 111 -0.13 7.97 -14.48
CA GLY A 111 1.28 8.03 -14.17
C GLY A 111 1.60 8.60 -12.77
N VAL A 112 0.62 8.67 -11.86
CA VAL A 112 0.80 9.08 -10.47
C VAL A 112 0.29 7.95 -9.57
N ASP A 113 1.14 7.55 -8.62
CA ASP A 113 0.81 6.54 -7.63
C ASP A 113 -0.35 6.98 -6.74
N MET A 114 -1.04 6.01 -6.13
CA MET A 114 -2.04 6.24 -5.12
C MET A 114 -1.62 5.64 -3.78
N LEU A 115 -2.16 6.15 -2.69
CA LEU A 115 -1.88 5.66 -1.35
C LEU A 115 -3.07 4.88 -0.81
N GLY A 116 -2.87 3.61 -0.48
CA GLY A 116 -3.74 2.83 0.39
C GLY A 116 -3.38 3.10 1.86
N ASN A 117 -4.36 3.35 2.72
CA ASN A 117 -4.17 3.56 4.14
C ASN A 117 -5.15 2.70 4.92
N ASN A 118 -4.66 1.74 5.68
CA ASN A 118 -5.50 0.90 6.53
C ASN A 118 -5.68 1.56 7.92
N VAL A 119 -6.86 2.07 8.20
CA VAL A 119 -7.23 2.63 9.51
C VAL A 119 -8.10 1.67 10.33
N GLY A 120 -8.47 0.53 9.75
CA GLY A 120 -9.22 -0.54 10.39
C GLY A 120 -8.42 -1.34 11.42
N GLY A 121 -9.02 -2.35 12.00
CA GLY A 121 -8.42 -3.27 12.97
C GLY A 121 -7.90 -4.56 12.34
N GLU A 122 -8.45 -4.96 11.20
CA GLU A 122 -8.04 -6.13 10.44
C GLU A 122 -7.01 -5.78 9.36
N GLU A 123 -6.45 -6.79 8.75
CA GLU A 123 -5.60 -6.68 7.57
C GLU A 123 -6.46 -6.48 6.31
N HIS A 124 -5.97 -5.66 5.37
CA HIS A 124 -6.64 -5.38 4.10
C HIS A 124 -5.64 -5.41 2.94
N THR A 125 -6.15 -5.53 1.71
CA THR A 125 -5.36 -5.30 0.49
C THR A 125 -5.93 -4.13 -0.30
N PHE A 126 -5.13 -3.50 -1.16
CA PHE A 126 -5.53 -2.42 -2.07
C PHE A 126 -5.21 -2.81 -3.51
N THR A 127 -5.84 -3.86 -3.98
CA THR A 127 -5.47 -4.54 -5.23
C THR A 127 -6.20 -3.94 -6.43
N PRO A 128 -5.48 -3.38 -7.42
CA PRO A 128 -6.05 -3.02 -8.71
C PRO A 128 -6.58 -4.25 -9.43
N VAL A 129 -7.82 -4.18 -9.94
CA VAL A 129 -8.47 -5.28 -10.64
C VAL A 129 -9.17 -4.80 -11.92
N LYS A 130 -9.17 -5.62 -12.96
CA LYS A 130 -9.89 -5.33 -14.21
C LYS A 130 -11.39 -5.34 -14.01
N GLN A 131 -11.87 -6.24 -13.16
CA GLN A 131 -13.27 -6.35 -12.79
C GLN A 131 -13.39 -6.77 -11.33
N PHE A 132 -14.35 -6.20 -10.63
CA PHE A 132 -14.66 -6.64 -9.27
C PHE A 132 -15.08 -8.11 -9.25
N GLY A 133 -14.53 -8.86 -8.31
CA GLY A 133 -14.79 -10.29 -8.14
C GLY A 133 -14.75 -10.72 -6.69
N GLY A 134 -14.64 -12.01 -6.46
CA GLY A 134 -14.29 -12.58 -5.16
C GLY A 134 -12.83 -12.32 -4.80
N GLY A 135 -12.47 -12.63 -3.57
CA GLY A 135 -11.12 -12.54 -3.07
C GLY A 135 -10.53 -13.92 -2.74
N ILE A 136 -9.57 -13.93 -1.83
CA ILE A 136 -8.81 -15.13 -1.41
C ILE A 136 -9.50 -15.95 -0.32
N ILE A 137 -10.61 -15.46 0.27
CA ILE A 137 -11.32 -16.14 1.36
C ILE A 137 -12.63 -16.73 0.84
N PRO A 138 -12.66 -18.05 0.50
CA PRO A 138 -13.83 -18.68 -0.12
C PRO A 138 -15.15 -18.53 0.67
N PRO A 139 -15.17 -18.64 2.02
CA PRO A 139 -16.40 -18.40 2.78
C PRO A 139 -16.95 -16.98 2.61
N LEU A 140 -16.09 -15.95 2.56
CA LEU A 140 -16.52 -14.56 2.37
C LEU A 140 -17.01 -14.33 0.94
N ASN A 141 -16.39 -14.97 -0.06
CA ASN A 141 -16.87 -14.95 -1.43
C ASN A 141 -18.31 -15.49 -1.54
N LEU A 142 -18.57 -16.64 -0.88
CA LEU A 142 -19.89 -17.26 -0.88
C LEU A 142 -20.93 -16.36 -0.21
N LEU A 143 -20.64 -15.84 0.98
CA LEU A 143 -21.56 -15.02 1.76
C LEU A 143 -21.87 -13.69 1.07
N SER A 144 -20.88 -13.05 0.44
CA SER A 144 -21.03 -11.79 -0.29
C SER A 144 -21.60 -11.97 -1.70
N GLY A 145 -21.71 -13.19 -2.20
CA GLY A 145 -22.15 -13.47 -3.56
C GLY A 145 -21.11 -13.23 -4.66
N ASN A 146 -19.87 -12.98 -4.30
CA ASN A 146 -18.74 -12.78 -5.22
C ASN A 146 -18.02 -14.10 -5.51
N LEU A 147 -18.70 -15.03 -6.16
CA LEU A 147 -18.28 -16.44 -6.26
C LEU A 147 -17.02 -16.67 -7.09
N VAL A 148 -16.74 -15.81 -8.06
CA VAL A 148 -15.58 -15.93 -8.94
C VAL A 148 -14.51 -14.93 -8.45
N PRO A 149 -13.37 -15.41 -7.97
CA PRO A 149 -12.27 -14.53 -7.55
C PRO A 149 -11.81 -13.63 -8.71
N ALA A 150 -11.46 -12.38 -8.41
CA ALA A 150 -10.74 -11.55 -9.35
C ALA A 150 -9.37 -12.21 -9.61
N PRO A 151 -8.91 -12.34 -10.87
CA PRO A 151 -7.66 -13.00 -11.18
C PRO A 151 -6.46 -12.39 -10.46
N GLU A 152 -6.45 -11.09 -10.28
CA GLU A 152 -5.40 -10.33 -9.62
C GLU A 152 -5.27 -10.72 -8.14
N CYS A 153 -6.37 -11.09 -7.48
CA CYS A 153 -6.32 -11.60 -6.10
C CYS A 153 -5.61 -12.95 -5.95
N GLY A 154 -5.35 -13.66 -7.04
CA GLY A 154 -4.60 -14.92 -7.02
C GLY A 154 -3.08 -14.74 -7.03
N ASN A 155 -2.58 -13.52 -7.21
CA ASN A 155 -1.17 -13.21 -7.37
C ASN A 155 -0.62 -12.31 -6.25
N LEU A 156 -1.30 -12.26 -5.11
CA LEU A 156 -0.87 -11.45 -3.95
C LEU A 156 0.45 -11.95 -3.39
N GLU A 157 1.32 -11.01 -3.05
CA GLU A 157 2.55 -11.24 -2.31
C GLU A 157 2.35 -10.85 -0.83
N GLU A 158 3.33 -11.11 0.02
CA GLU A 158 3.23 -10.85 1.47
C GLU A 158 3.09 -9.35 1.77
N ASP A 159 3.72 -8.50 0.99
CA ASP A 159 3.69 -7.03 1.13
C ASP A 159 2.39 -6.37 0.60
N ASP A 160 1.55 -7.10 -0.15
CA ASP A 160 0.20 -6.67 -0.50
C ASP A 160 -0.76 -6.70 0.70
N MET A 161 -0.38 -7.44 1.74
CA MET A 161 -1.16 -7.59 2.97
C MET A 161 -0.86 -6.42 3.91
N VAL A 162 -1.78 -5.48 4.01
CA VAL A 162 -1.59 -4.22 4.72
C VAL A 162 -2.17 -4.32 6.14
N PRO A 163 -1.34 -4.45 7.16
CA PRO A 163 -1.82 -4.58 8.55
C PRO A 163 -2.49 -3.29 9.04
N SER A 164 -3.20 -3.40 10.15
CA SER A 164 -3.82 -2.26 10.82
C SER A 164 -2.82 -1.11 11.06
N GLY A 165 -3.14 0.09 10.62
CA GLY A 165 -2.28 1.27 10.67
C GLY A 165 -1.23 1.33 9.55
N GLY A 166 -1.14 0.29 8.71
CA GLY A 166 -0.23 0.21 7.57
C GLY A 166 -0.62 1.10 6.41
N LYS A 167 0.32 1.26 5.49
CA LYS A 167 0.14 2.00 4.24
C LYS A 167 0.71 1.18 3.09
N TYR A 168 0.07 1.29 1.94
CA TYR A 168 0.45 0.62 0.71
C TYR A 168 0.55 1.63 -0.43
N LEU A 169 1.58 1.54 -1.24
CA LEU A 169 1.71 2.35 -2.45
C LEU A 169 1.13 1.56 -3.62
N ILE A 170 0.03 2.03 -4.17
CA ILE A 170 -0.55 1.47 -5.39
C ILE A 170 0.17 2.14 -6.55
N GLU A 171 0.99 1.40 -7.25
CA GLU A 171 1.82 1.94 -8.31
C GLU A 171 0.99 2.39 -9.52
N ALA A 172 1.43 3.48 -10.14
CA ALA A 172 0.75 4.04 -11.31
C ALA A 172 0.70 3.05 -12.49
N GLU A 173 1.68 2.17 -12.59
CA GLU A 173 1.77 1.12 -13.61
C GLU A 173 0.70 0.07 -13.41
N GLU A 174 0.50 -0.41 -12.19
CA GLU A 174 -0.57 -1.36 -11.83
C GLU A 174 -1.96 -0.79 -12.12
N LEU A 175 -2.18 0.47 -11.74
CA LEU A 175 -3.43 1.17 -12.05
C LEU A 175 -3.66 1.26 -13.56
N ALA A 176 -2.62 1.56 -14.34
CA ALA A 176 -2.71 1.69 -15.79
C ALA A 176 -3.09 0.37 -16.49
N GLU A 177 -2.66 -0.78 -15.96
CA GLU A 177 -2.96 -2.11 -16.50
C GLU A 177 -4.44 -2.50 -16.37
N VAL A 178 -5.16 -1.91 -15.40
CA VAL A 178 -6.56 -2.22 -15.11
C VAL A 178 -7.55 -1.13 -15.55
N VAL A 179 -7.07 -0.01 -16.11
CA VAL A 179 -7.94 1.06 -16.62
C VAL A 179 -8.76 0.54 -17.80
N ASP A 180 -10.07 0.63 -17.69
CA ASP A 180 -10.98 0.23 -18.76
C ASP A 180 -11.15 1.30 -19.84
N GLY A 181 -11.90 0.95 -20.91
CA GLY A 181 -12.15 1.86 -22.03
C GLY A 181 -12.90 3.16 -21.68
N SER A 182 -13.47 3.27 -20.47
CA SER A 182 -14.10 4.47 -19.93
C SER A 182 -13.17 5.32 -19.06
N GLY A 183 -11.92 4.88 -18.89
CA GLY A 183 -10.92 5.57 -18.06
C GLY A 183 -11.09 5.33 -16.57
N ILE A 184 -11.66 4.20 -16.17
CA ILE A 184 -11.85 3.82 -14.79
C ILE A 184 -10.94 2.66 -14.41
N ALA A 185 -10.13 2.83 -13.37
CA ALA A 185 -9.46 1.76 -12.65
C ALA A 185 -10.32 1.34 -11.45
N ARG A 186 -10.27 0.05 -11.10
CA ARG A 186 -10.99 -0.51 -9.95
C ARG A 186 -9.99 -1.02 -8.93
N VAL A 187 -10.23 -0.74 -7.66
CA VAL A 187 -9.42 -1.28 -6.56
C VAL A 187 -10.36 -2.00 -5.60
N GLN A 188 -9.99 -3.22 -5.19
CA GLN A 188 -10.74 -3.99 -4.21
C GLN A 188 -9.84 -4.56 -3.11
N CYS A 189 -10.43 -4.90 -1.97
CA CYS A 189 -9.79 -5.73 -0.97
C CYS A 189 -9.98 -7.21 -1.36
N CYS A 190 -8.88 -7.96 -1.47
CA CYS A 190 -8.94 -9.38 -1.78
C CYS A 190 -9.30 -10.27 -0.58
N ILE A 191 -9.31 -9.73 0.64
CA ILE A 191 -9.83 -10.41 1.84
C ILE A 191 -11.35 -10.20 1.91
N HIS A 192 -11.81 -8.96 1.75
CA HIS A 192 -13.19 -8.52 1.91
C HIS A 192 -13.73 -8.01 0.56
N PRO A 193 -14.20 -8.88 -0.35
CA PRO A 193 -14.40 -8.54 -1.77
C PRO A 193 -15.54 -7.56 -2.06
N TRP A 194 -16.29 -7.13 -1.06
CA TRP A 194 -17.27 -6.04 -1.17
C TRP A 194 -16.65 -4.65 -0.87
N MET A 195 -15.43 -4.57 -0.29
CA MET A 195 -14.70 -3.31 -0.13
C MET A 195 -14.10 -2.92 -1.48
N ARG A 196 -14.67 -1.89 -2.09
CA ARG A 196 -14.40 -1.51 -3.48
C ARG A 196 -14.35 -0.01 -3.64
N THR A 197 -13.56 0.47 -4.58
CA THR A 197 -13.56 1.85 -5.03
C THR A 197 -13.30 1.93 -6.53
N GLU A 198 -13.88 2.93 -7.18
CA GLU A 198 -13.61 3.27 -8.57
C GLU A 198 -12.77 4.54 -8.64
N VAL A 199 -11.73 4.52 -9.46
CA VAL A 199 -10.81 5.64 -9.65
C VAL A 199 -10.89 6.10 -11.09
N ARG A 200 -11.41 7.30 -11.32
CA ARG A 200 -11.40 7.94 -12.64
C ARG A 200 -10.02 8.48 -12.94
N MET A 201 -9.36 7.90 -13.94
CA MET A 201 -8.03 8.29 -14.36
C MET A 201 -8.10 9.48 -15.32
N GLN A 202 -7.40 10.57 -14.98
CA GLN A 202 -7.31 11.80 -15.77
C GLN A 202 -5.90 11.92 -16.40
N ARG A 203 -5.85 12.51 -17.57
CA ARG A 203 -4.59 12.84 -18.29
C ARG A 203 -3.96 14.12 -17.75
#